data_1c26c24718097d2f3286a1b606a7e33d
#
_entry.id   1c26c24718097d2f3286a1b606a7e33d
#
_cell.length_a   1.000
_cell.length_b   1.000
_cell.length_c   1.000
_cell.angle_alpha   90.00
_cell.angle_beta   90.00
_cell.angle_gamma   90.00
#
_symmetry.space_group_name_H-M   'P 1'
#
loop_
_entity.id
_entity.type
_entity.pdbx_description
1 polymer ?
#
loop_
_entity_poly.entity_id
_entity_poly.type
_entity_poly.pdbx_seq_one_letter_code
_entity_poly.pdbx_strand_id
1 'polypeptide(L)' 'MKTVIRYKINIIEELQKHGYTAGKIQKEKLLPGQTVQNIKAGKSITLDTLNKICIMLKMQPGDLIEVIPTDEEKIKYY' A
#
# COMPACT_ATOMS: atom_id res chain seq x y z
N MET A 1 -17.34 6.96 3.68
CA MET A 1 -16.76 6.32 4.86
C MET A 1 -15.24 6.40 4.82
N LYS A 2 -14.63 6.82 5.89
CA LYS A 2 -13.17 6.96 5.92
C LYS A 2 -12.51 5.60 6.08
N THR A 3 -11.47 5.34 5.28
CA THR A 3 -10.63 4.18 5.44
C THR A 3 -9.77 4.37 6.69
N VAL A 4 -9.74 3.36 7.56
CA VAL A 4 -8.90 3.37 8.76
C VAL A 4 -7.60 2.59 8.56
N ILE A 5 -7.43 2.01 7.38
CA ILE A 5 -6.18 1.36 7.00
C ILE A 5 -5.21 2.44 6.53
N ARG A 6 -4.01 2.41 7.04
CA ARG A 6 -2.98 3.35 6.61
C ARG A 6 -1.66 2.62 6.34
N TYR A 7 -0.82 3.25 5.55
CA TYR A 7 0.52 2.72 5.26
C TYR A 7 1.45 3.05 6.42
N LYS A 8 2.12 2.03 6.94
CA LYS A 8 3.11 2.19 8.01
C LYS A 8 4.41 2.77 7.51
N ILE A 9 4.70 2.59 6.21
CA ILE A 9 5.94 3.01 5.58
C ILE A 9 5.61 3.75 4.28
N ASN A 10 6.60 4.48 3.76
CA ASN A 10 6.47 5.07 2.43
C ASN A 10 6.75 3.97 1.40
N ILE A 11 5.70 3.36 0.86
CA ILE A 11 5.81 2.23 -0.05
C ILE A 11 6.60 2.57 -1.31
N ILE A 12 6.36 3.75 -1.89
CA ILE A 12 7.07 4.15 -3.11
C ILE A 12 8.57 4.29 -2.84
N GLU A 13 8.94 4.86 -1.71
CA GLU A 13 10.34 5.00 -1.31
C GLU A 13 11.00 3.63 -1.09
N GLU A 14 10.29 2.73 -0.41
CA GLU A 14 10.78 1.36 -0.19
C GLU A 14 10.96 0.62 -1.50
N LEU A 15 10.03 0.77 -2.43
CA LEU A 15 10.16 0.18 -3.76
C LEU A 15 11.42 0.68 -4.46
N GLN A 16 11.69 1.99 -4.37
CA GLN A 16 12.90 2.57 -4.96
C GLN A 16 14.17 1.98 -4.35
N LYS A 17 14.17 1.78 -3.04
CA LYS A 17 15.30 1.16 -2.33
C LYS A 17 15.56 -0.26 -2.78
N HIS A 18 14.52 -0.96 -3.23
CA HIS A 18 14.62 -2.33 -3.76
C HIS A 18 14.83 -2.38 -5.27
N GLY A 19 15.13 -1.23 -5.87
CA GLY A 19 15.40 -1.16 -7.31
C GLY A 19 14.17 -0.97 -8.19
N TYR A 20 12.99 -0.83 -7.60
CA TYR A 20 11.75 -0.59 -8.34
C TYR A 20 11.48 0.91 -8.46
N THR A 21 12.18 1.55 -9.38
CA THR A 21 11.97 2.97 -9.66
C THR A 21 10.66 3.18 -10.40
N ALA A 22 10.17 4.42 -10.41
CA ALA A 22 8.95 4.76 -11.14
C ALA A 22 9.06 4.38 -12.62
N GLY A 23 10.22 4.63 -13.22
CA GLY A 23 10.48 4.29 -14.62
C GLY A 23 10.40 2.78 -14.85
N LYS A 24 11.01 2.00 -13.97
CA LYS A 24 10.99 0.54 -14.08
C LYS A 24 9.58 -0.02 -13.93
N ILE A 25 8.84 0.47 -12.93
CA ILE A 25 7.46 0.06 -12.68
C ILE A 25 6.60 0.31 -13.93
N GLN A 26 6.73 1.48 -14.52
CA GLN A 26 5.98 1.86 -15.71
C GLN A 26 6.41 1.05 -16.93
N LYS A 27 7.71 0.93 -17.16
CA LYS A 27 8.26 0.23 -18.32
C LYS A 27 7.90 -1.25 -18.33
N GLU A 28 8.01 -1.91 -17.18
CA GLU A 28 7.73 -3.34 -17.05
C GLU A 28 6.27 -3.61 -16.67
N LYS A 29 5.46 -2.56 -16.55
CA LYS A 29 4.03 -2.66 -16.23
C LYS A 29 3.77 -3.46 -14.95
N LEU A 30 4.59 -3.23 -13.95
CA LEU A 30 4.48 -3.93 -12.67
C LEU A 30 3.25 -3.50 -11.88
N LEU A 31 2.94 -2.21 -11.91
CA LEU A 31 1.76 -1.63 -11.26
C LEU A 31 1.13 -0.61 -12.20
N PRO A 32 -0.23 -0.56 -12.27
CA PRO A 32 -0.90 0.49 -13.03
C PRO A 32 -0.57 1.87 -12.48
N GLY A 33 -0.52 2.88 -13.36
CA GLY A 33 -0.24 4.26 -12.96
C GLY A 33 -1.21 4.78 -11.91
N GLN A 34 -2.50 4.43 -12.04
CA GLN A 34 -3.52 4.84 -11.07
C GLN A 34 -3.24 4.24 -9.69
N THR A 35 -2.76 3.00 -9.66
CA THR A 35 -2.40 2.35 -8.38
C THR A 35 -1.26 3.09 -7.70
N VAL A 36 -0.24 3.49 -8.45
CA VAL A 36 0.89 4.26 -7.91
C VAL A 36 0.39 5.59 -7.35
N GLN A 37 -0.51 6.27 -8.04
CA GLN A 37 -1.09 7.52 -7.57
C GLN A 37 -1.92 7.32 -6.31
N ASN A 38 -2.69 6.23 -6.24
CA ASN A 38 -3.49 5.91 -5.05
C ASN A 38 -2.59 5.68 -3.83
N ILE A 39 -1.49 4.96 -4.01
CA ILE A 39 -0.53 4.72 -2.93
C ILE A 39 0.07 6.04 -2.45
N LYS A 40 0.47 6.91 -3.37
CA LYS A 40 1.03 8.22 -3.03
C LYS A 40 0.03 9.10 -2.27
N ALA A 41 -1.25 8.98 -2.61
CA ALA A 41 -2.31 9.74 -1.98
C ALA A 41 -2.81 9.11 -0.67
N GLY A 42 -2.27 7.97 -0.27
CA GLY A 42 -2.71 7.27 0.93
C GLY A 42 -4.04 6.55 0.78
N LYS A 43 -4.46 6.32 -0.46
CA LYS A 43 -5.73 5.64 -0.75
C LYS A 43 -5.57 4.13 -0.71
N SER A 44 -6.69 3.43 -0.59
CA SER A 44 -6.74 1.98 -0.54
C SER A 44 -6.27 1.34 -1.85
N ILE A 45 -5.76 0.12 -1.74
CA ILE A 45 -5.37 -0.71 -2.88
C ILE A 45 -6.07 -2.06 -2.72
N THR A 46 -6.13 -2.82 -3.81
CA THR A 46 -6.71 -4.16 -3.76
C THR A 46 -5.76 -5.13 -3.06
N LEU A 47 -6.31 -6.25 -2.61
CA LEU A 47 -5.49 -7.31 -2.01
C LEU A 47 -4.50 -7.89 -3.02
N ASP A 48 -4.90 -7.98 -4.32
CA ASP A 48 -3.99 -8.44 -5.37
C ASP A 48 -2.80 -7.52 -5.51
N THR A 49 -3.03 -6.21 -5.46
CA THR A 49 -1.96 -5.22 -5.51
C THR A 49 -1.07 -5.31 -4.28
N LEU A 50 -1.67 -5.46 -3.11
CA LEU A 50 -0.93 -5.64 -1.85
C LEU A 50 -0.04 -6.87 -1.93
N ASN A 51 -0.58 -7.98 -2.47
CA ASN A 51 0.18 -9.20 -2.67
C ASN A 51 1.43 -8.97 -3.52
N LYS A 52 1.28 -8.26 -4.64
CA LYS A 52 2.42 -7.94 -5.52
C LYS A 52 3.48 -7.12 -4.79
N ILE A 53 3.05 -6.09 -4.07
CA ILE A 53 3.97 -5.22 -3.34
C ILE A 53 4.71 -6.00 -2.25
N CYS A 54 4.01 -6.87 -1.53
CA CYS A 54 4.63 -7.71 -0.51
C CYS A 54 5.71 -8.60 -1.11
N ILE A 55 5.45 -9.19 -2.28
CA ILE A 55 6.43 -10.02 -2.97
C ILE A 55 7.62 -9.18 -3.43
N MET A 56 7.37 -8.01 -4.01
CA MET A 56 8.43 -7.12 -4.50
C MET A 56 9.35 -6.67 -3.37
N LEU A 57 8.78 -6.36 -2.21
CA LEU A 57 9.53 -5.88 -1.04
C LEU A 57 10.00 -7.01 -0.12
N LYS A 58 9.53 -8.24 -0.33
CA LYS A 58 9.79 -9.39 0.55
C LYS A 58 9.34 -9.12 1.97
N MET A 59 8.16 -8.51 2.09
CA MET A 59 7.56 -8.12 3.37
C MET A 59 6.16 -8.70 3.50
N GLN A 60 5.66 -8.74 4.72
CA GLN A 60 4.30 -9.18 5.00
C GLN A 60 3.37 -7.98 5.04
N PRO A 61 2.05 -8.17 4.81
CA PRO A 61 1.10 -7.05 4.86
C PRO A 61 1.17 -6.23 6.14
N GLY A 62 1.37 -6.88 7.28
CA GLY A 62 1.48 -6.18 8.56
C GLY A 62 2.69 -5.27 8.69
N ASP A 63 3.69 -5.45 7.81
CA ASP A 63 4.86 -4.57 7.76
C ASP A 63 4.56 -3.30 6.96
N LEU A 64 3.56 -3.35 6.07
CA LEU A 64 3.26 -2.29 5.13
C LEU A 64 2.07 -1.43 5.56
N ILE A 65 1.07 -2.05 6.17
CA ILE A 65 -0.18 -1.39 6.52
C ILE A 65 -0.58 -1.72 7.95
N GLU A 66 -1.45 -0.88 8.49
CA GLU A 66 -2.05 -1.13 9.79
C GLU A 66 -3.48 -0.61 9.82
N VAL A 67 -4.29 -1.16 10.72
CA VAL A 67 -5.67 -0.73 10.92
C VAL A 67 -5.74 0.04 12.23
N ILE A 68 -6.22 1.30 12.15
CA ILE A 68 -6.44 2.12 13.33
C ILE A 68 -7.92 2.48 13.35
N PRO A 69 -8.75 1.69 14.04
CA PRO A 69 -10.19 1.94 14.07
C PRO A 69 -10.50 3.24 14.79
N THR A 70 -11.54 3.92 14.32
CA THR A 70 -12.07 5.09 15.00
C THR A 70 -12.82 4.66 16.25
N ASP A 71 -13.10 5.59 17.16
CA ASP A 71 -13.88 5.29 18.36
C ASP A 71 -15.28 4.76 18.00
N GLU A 72 -15.89 5.31 16.96
CA GLU A 72 -17.18 4.83 16.47
C GLU A 72 -17.11 3.37 16.02
N GLU A 73 -16.06 3.00 15.33
CA GLU A 73 -15.87 1.64 14.85
C GLU A 73 -15.61 0.68 16.00
N LYS A 74 -14.87 1.10 17.01
CA LYS A 74 -14.66 0.30 18.22
C LYS A 74 -15.97 0.06 18.95
N ILE A 75 -16.82 1.08 19.05
CA ILE A 75 -18.13 0.95 19.68
C ILE A 75 -19.02 -0.02 18.91
N LYS A 76 -18.94 0.03 17.57
CA LYS A 76 -19.80 -0.78 16.71
C LYS A 76 -19.37 -2.24 16.61
N TYR A 77 -18.07 -2.50 16.54
CA TYR A 77 -17.55 -3.83 16.22
C TYR A 77 -16.81 -4.53 17.36
N TYR A 78 -16.45 -3.82 18.40
CA TYR A 78 -15.70 -4.40 19.54
C TYR A 78 -16.63 -4.85 20.65
#